data_43367c1e1674c35566bdb4f3f029b73a
#
_entry.id   43367c1e1674c35566bdb4f3f029b73a
#
_cell.length_a   1.000
_cell.length_b   1.000
_cell.length_c   1.000
_cell.angle_alpha   90.00
_cell.angle_beta   90.00
_cell.angle_gamma   90.00
#
_symmetry.space_group_name_H-M   'P 1'
#
loop_
_entity.id
_entity.type
_entity.pdbx_description
1 polymer ?
#
loop_
_entity_poly.entity_id
_entity_poly.type
_entity_poly.pdbx_seq_one_letter_code
_entity_poly.pdbx_strand_id
1 'polypeptide(L)'
;MEMKKVLKYAMEIGECMLVSGAGVSRVEDTISRICKAYGAKEANVFSITSSIVTTIEDEKGEILTQTKRIRSYKTDFTKLDELNQLSRYMCKELPEEEEVKRKISEIKKEKSSFYRGSSYISGHCSSMDFILWRWHYRRNHSNDRRGICRGSCKIYXDLSTQRNGIKLSIIIFVAAFAYISAKFGLTEDYGKIIIGNIMLLVPGVAFVNALRDMIGGDMMSGILRVCESILLAVFLAAGSFMALMFLGGVL
;
A
#
# COMPACT_ATOMS: atom_id res chain seq x y z
N MET A 1 12.72 27.49 -13.37
CA MET A 1 11.54 27.52 -12.48
C MET A 1 11.93 28.16 -11.16
N GLU A 2 11.07 28.99 -10.55
CA GLU A 2 11.34 29.62 -9.24
C GLU A 2 11.53 28.55 -8.15
N MET A 3 12.52 28.73 -7.26
CA MET A 3 12.92 27.73 -6.24
C MET A 3 11.75 27.34 -5.31
N LYS A 4 10.90 28.30 -4.96
CA LYS A 4 9.69 28.04 -4.15
C LYS A 4 8.73 27.06 -4.85
N LYS A 5 8.62 27.15 -6.18
CA LYS A 5 7.78 26.24 -6.97
C LYS A 5 8.44 24.85 -7.12
N VAL A 6 9.77 24.82 -7.26
CA VAL A 6 10.54 23.56 -7.27
C VAL A 6 10.29 22.79 -6.00
N LEU A 7 10.45 23.46 -4.85
CA LEU A 7 10.21 22.86 -3.53
C LEU A 7 8.79 22.31 -3.42
N LYS A 8 7.80 23.10 -3.87
CA LYS A 8 6.38 22.69 -3.86
C LYS A 8 6.17 21.38 -4.65
N TYR A 9 6.67 21.29 -5.88
CA TYR A 9 6.48 20.10 -6.72
C TYR A 9 7.30 18.90 -6.25
N ALA A 10 8.54 19.13 -5.78
CA ALA A 10 9.36 18.08 -5.18
C ALA A 10 8.65 17.46 -3.96
N MET A 11 8.09 18.31 -3.10
CA MET A 11 7.31 17.88 -1.93
C MET A 11 6.01 17.15 -2.32
N GLU A 12 5.37 17.55 -3.40
CA GLU A 12 4.16 16.90 -3.91
C GLU A 12 4.47 15.50 -4.46
N ILE A 13 5.58 15.36 -5.17
CA ILE A 13 6.07 14.05 -5.65
C ILE A 13 6.44 13.17 -4.46
N GLY A 14 7.21 13.70 -3.50
CA GLY A 14 7.60 12.97 -2.28
C GLY A 14 6.40 12.49 -1.47
N GLU A 15 5.39 13.35 -1.30
CA GLU A 15 4.11 12.99 -0.65
C GLU A 15 3.44 11.81 -1.39
N CYS A 16 3.31 11.91 -2.72
CA CYS A 16 2.68 10.86 -3.52
C CYS A 16 3.48 9.55 -3.46
N MET A 17 4.81 9.62 -3.46
CA MET A 17 5.69 8.44 -3.33
C MET A 17 5.50 7.76 -1.96
N LEU A 18 5.52 8.55 -0.88
CA LEU A 18 5.36 8.01 0.48
C LEU A 18 3.97 7.38 0.66
N VAL A 19 2.92 8.05 0.18
CA VAL A 19 1.54 7.55 0.17
C VAL A 19 1.46 6.23 -0.61
N SER A 20 2.19 6.10 -1.73
CA SER A 20 2.20 4.91 -2.60
C SER A 20 3.08 3.76 -2.08
N GLY A 21 3.73 3.94 -0.92
CA GLY A 21 4.48 2.87 -0.26
C GLY A 21 5.99 2.89 -0.50
N ALA A 22 6.56 4.03 -0.90
CA ALA A 22 8.02 4.18 -0.98
C ALA A 22 8.66 4.12 0.41
N GLY A 23 9.88 3.63 0.49
CA GLY A 23 10.71 3.76 1.68
C GLY A 23 11.09 5.23 1.94
N VAL A 24 11.31 5.56 3.19
CA VAL A 24 11.59 6.95 3.65
C VAL A 24 12.85 7.49 2.98
N SER A 25 13.96 6.76 3.05
CA SER A 25 15.25 7.19 2.48
C SER A 25 15.15 7.48 0.97
N ARG A 26 14.33 6.70 0.24
CA ARG A 26 14.10 6.90 -1.19
C ARG A 26 13.34 8.20 -1.47
N VAL A 27 12.38 8.55 -0.62
CA VAL A 27 11.63 9.81 -0.72
C VAL A 27 12.54 11.00 -0.48
N GLU A 28 13.36 10.93 0.57
CA GLU A 28 14.33 11.99 0.91
C GLU A 28 15.34 12.22 -0.21
N ASP A 29 15.92 11.14 -0.74
CA ASP A 29 16.86 11.18 -1.86
C ASP A 29 16.22 11.80 -3.11
N THR A 30 14.95 11.40 -3.42
CA THR A 30 14.23 11.93 -4.59
C THR A 30 13.99 13.44 -4.46
N ILE A 31 13.50 13.91 -3.31
CA ILE A 31 13.24 15.34 -3.06
C ILE A 31 14.56 16.13 -3.16
N SER A 32 15.62 15.65 -2.49
CA SER A 32 16.93 16.28 -2.49
C SER A 32 17.50 16.40 -3.91
N ARG A 33 17.42 15.31 -4.70
CA ARG A 33 17.91 15.33 -6.10
C ARG A 33 17.13 16.31 -6.98
N ILE A 34 15.81 16.37 -6.86
CA ILE A 34 14.99 17.32 -7.63
C ILE A 34 15.42 18.75 -7.27
N CYS A 35 15.49 19.09 -5.98
CA CYS A 35 15.85 20.44 -5.55
C CYS A 35 17.26 20.85 -6.04
N LYS A 36 18.22 19.94 -5.90
CA LYS A 36 19.60 20.18 -6.37
C LYS A 36 19.69 20.33 -7.89
N ALA A 37 18.95 19.53 -8.65
CA ALA A 37 18.92 19.62 -10.12
C ALA A 37 18.42 21.00 -10.61
N TYR A 38 17.53 21.63 -9.85
CA TYR A 38 16.99 22.96 -10.17
C TYR A 38 17.81 24.11 -9.53
N GLY A 39 18.97 23.84 -8.92
CA GLY A 39 19.87 24.86 -8.43
C GLY A 39 19.80 25.15 -6.92
N ALA A 40 19.24 24.24 -6.12
CA ALA A 40 19.37 24.37 -4.67
C ALA A 40 20.81 24.06 -4.26
N LYS A 41 21.45 24.97 -3.54
CA LYS A 41 22.81 24.84 -2.98
C LYS A 41 22.83 23.71 -1.95
N GLU A 42 21.81 23.68 -1.08
CA GLU A 42 21.62 22.65 -0.07
C GLU A 42 20.15 22.24 0.01
N ALA A 43 19.91 20.95 0.26
CA ALA A 43 18.57 20.41 0.43
C ALA A 43 18.58 19.39 1.57
N ASN A 44 18.05 19.81 2.71
CA ASN A 44 17.92 19.00 3.92
C ASN A 44 16.48 18.48 3.99
N VAL A 45 16.32 17.17 3.81
CA VAL A 45 15.03 16.51 3.83
C VAL A 45 14.98 15.56 5.02
N PHE A 46 13.93 15.69 5.79
CA PHE A 46 13.62 14.76 6.88
C PHE A 46 12.22 14.23 6.68
N SER A 47 12.08 12.93 6.60
CA SER A 47 10.77 12.34 6.47
C SER A 47 10.55 11.19 7.46
N ILE A 48 9.33 11.10 7.92
CA ILE A 48 8.81 9.96 8.70
C ILE A 48 7.51 9.51 8.04
N THR A 49 6.98 8.40 8.49
CA THR A 49 5.73 7.86 7.92
C THR A 49 4.62 8.90 7.84
N SER A 50 4.48 9.78 8.82
CA SER A 50 3.36 10.73 8.94
C SER A 50 3.64 12.14 8.43
N SER A 51 4.90 12.46 8.07
CA SER A 51 5.27 13.85 7.73
C SER A 51 6.56 13.91 6.93
N ILE A 52 6.67 14.91 6.07
CA ILE A 52 7.89 15.28 5.34
C ILE A 52 8.19 16.75 5.67
N VAL A 53 9.40 17.04 6.06
CA VAL A 53 9.91 18.42 6.25
C VAL A 53 11.11 18.58 5.34
N THR A 54 11.12 19.62 4.52
CA THR A 54 12.24 19.92 3.63
C THR A 54 12.63 21.37 3.79
N THR A 55 13.90 21.60 4.02
CA THR A 55 14.53 22.93 4.03
C THR A 55 15.57 22.98 2.92
N ILE A 56 15.48 23.97 2.06
CA ILE A 56 16.44 24.20 0.98
C ILE A 56 17.06 25.59 1.12
N GLU A 57 18.31 25.70 0.71
CA GLU A 57 19.01 26.99 0.52
C GLU A 57 19.21 27.18 -0.98
N ASP A 58 18.78 28.33 -1.52
CA ASP A 58 19.00 28.63 -2.93
C ASP A 58 20.39 29.28 -3.14
N GLU A 59 20.76 29.56 -4.39
CA GLU A 59 22.03 30.19 -4.75
C GLU A 59 22.18 31.59 -4.16
N LYS A 60 21.11 32.27 -3.82
CA LYS A 60 21.08 33.60 -3.21
C LYS A 60 21.20 33.58 -1.68
N GLY A 61 21.21 32.39 -1.09
CA GLY A 61 21.21 32.20 0.36
C GLY A 61 19.82 32.31 1.00
N GLU A 62 18.75 32.32 0.20
CA GLU A 62 17.37 32.31 0.73
C GLU A 62 17.02 30.91 1.23
N ILE A 63 16.56 30.83 2.48
CA ILE A 63 16.16 29.58 3.10
C ILE A 63 14.63 29.40 2.97
N LEU A 64 14.22 28.31 2.36
CA LEU A 64 12.81 27.96 2.18
C LEU A 64 12.52 26.63 2.87
N THR A 65 11.51 26.61 3.73
CA THR A 65 11.08 25.39 4.41
C THR A 65 9.62 25.08 4.06
N GLN A 66 9.34 23.82 3.80
CA GLN A 66 7.97 23.34 3.57
C GLN A 66 7.76 22.04 4.33
N THR A 67 6.56 21.90 4.92
CA THR A 67 6.11 20.68 5.63
C THR A 67 4.88 20.10 4.93
N LYS A 68 4.84 18.78 4.81
CA LYS A 68 3.67 18.03 4.32
C LYS A 68 3.27 16.96 5.32
N ARG A 69 2.00 16.94 5.70
CA ARG A 69 1.42 15.93 6.58
C ARG A 69 0.83 14.78 5.75
N ILE A 70 1.20 13.55 6.08
CA ILE A 70 0.68 12.34 5.45
C ILE A 70 -0.40 11.74 6.37
N ARG A 71 -1.60 11.52 5.83
CA ARG A 71 -2.75 11.03 6.62
C ARG A 71 -3.25 9.65 6.20
N SER A 72 -2.82 9.17 5.05
CA SER A 72 -3.29 7.90 4.52
C SER A 72 -2.20 7.25 3.68
N TYR A 73 -2.23 5.93 3.62
CA TYR A 73 -1.33 5.12 2.81
C TYR A 73 -2.16 4.23 1.90
N LYS A 74 -1.71 4.10 0.67
CA LYS A 74 -2.28 3.16 -0.28
C LYS A 74 -1.14 2.63 -1.15
N THR A 75 -0.68 1.43 -0.89
CA THR A 75 0.41 0.83 -1.67
C THR A 75 -0.02 0.71 -3.14
N ASP A 76 0.70 1.41 -4.02
CA ASP A 76 0.44 1.46 -5.45
C ASP A 76 1.77 1.52 -6.20
N PHE A 77 2.26 0.35 -6.59
CA PHE A 77 3.56 0.23 -7.25
C PHE A 77 3.57 0.82 -8.66
N THR A 78 2.42 0.87 -9.35
CA THR A 78 2.31 1.51 -10.66
C THR A 78 2.56 3.01 -10.54
N LYS A 79 1.83 3.66 -9.63
CA LYS A 79 2.05 5.09 -9.32
C LYS A 79 3.47 5.37 -8.87
N LEU A 80 4.02 4.49 -8.04
CA LEU A 80 5.40 4.64 -7.55
C LEU A 80 6.39 4.62 -8.70
N ASP A 81 6.21 3.74 -9.67
CA ASP A 81 7.08 3.67 -10.86
C ASP A 81 6.96 4.94 -11.72
N GLU A 82 5.74 5.40 -11.97
CA GLU A 82 5.47 6.64 -12.72
C GLU A 82 6.09 7.86 -12.04
N LEU A 83 5.99 7.97 -10.72
CA LEU A 83 6.60 9.05 -9.93
C LEU A 83 8.14 9.00 -9.99
N ASN A 84 8.72 7.79 -9.97
CA ASN A 84 10.17 7.61 -10.15
C ASN A 84 10.61 8.05 -11.56
N GLN A 85 9.85 7.69 -12.59
CA GLN A 85 10.14 8.12 -13.96
C GLN A 85 10.03 9.65 -14.07
N LEU A 86 8.99 10.25 -13.48
CA LEU A 86 8.82 11.71 -13.45
C LEU A 86 9.99 12.40 -12.73
N SER A 87 10.41 11.88 -11.58
CA SER A 87 11.54 12.48 -10.83
C SER A 87 12.85 12.45 -11.62
N ARG A 88 13.14 11.33 -12.31
CA ARG A 88 14.31 11.22 -13.18
C ARG A 88 14.22 12.18 -14.38
N TYR A 89 13.04 12.28 -14.99
CA TYR A 89 12.76 13.21 -16.09
C TYR A 89 13.01 14.65 -15.63
N MET A 90 12.49 15.04 -14.46
CA MET A 90 12.69 16.39 -13.90
C MET A 90 14.18 16.71 -13.67
N CYS A 91 14.94 15.74 -13.15
CA CYS A 91 16.37 15.94 -12.89
C CYS A 91 17.21 16.03 -14.17
N LYS A 92 16.75 15.40 -15.26
CA LYS A 92 17.52 15.35 -16.53
C LYS A 92 17.16 16.49 -17.47
N GLU A 93 15.88 16.73 -17.69
CA GLU A 93 15.37 17.65 -18.72
C GLU A 93 14.96 19.02 -18.17
N LEU A 94 14.86 19.15 -16.84
CA LEU A 94 14.48 20.41 -16.15
C LEU A 94 13.24 21.07 -16.74
N PRO A 95 12.12 20.34 -16.90
CA PRO A 95 10.93 20.86 -17.57
C PRO A 95 10.33 22.09 -16.88
N GLU A 96 9.54 22.84 -17.63
CA GLU A 96 8.82 24.01 -17.13
C GLU A 96 7.67 23.62 -16.20
N GLU A 97 7.22 24.57 -15.41
CA GLU A 97 6.16 24.40 -14.39
C GLU A 97 4.90 23.74 -14.92
N GLU A 98 4.39 24.20 -16.06
CA GLU A 98 3.13 23.71 -16.62
C GLU A 98 3.17 22.22 -16.96
N GLU A 99 4.31 21.77 -17.47
CA GLU A 99 4.52 20.37 -17.82
C GLU A 99 4.61 19.47 -16.57
N VAL A 100 5.35 19.91 -15.56
CA VAL A 100 5.45 19.19 -14.27
C VAL A 100 4.06 19.05 -13.65
N LYS A 101 3.33 20.15 -13.58
CA LYS A 101 1.96 20.20 -13.04
C LYS A 101 1.02 19.24 -13.78
N ARG A 102 1.08 19.26 -15.12
CA ARG A 102 0.27 18.36 -15.95
C ARG A 102 0.58 16.90 -15.65
N LYS A 103 1.85 16.50 -15.67
CA LYS A 103 2.28 15.11 -15.40
C LYS A 103 1.89 14.66 -14.00
N ILE A 104 2.07 15.49 -12.97
CA ILE A 104 1.63 15.15 -11.59
C ILE A 104 0.11 14.93 -11.56
N SER A 105 -0.66 15.80 -12.23
CA SER A 105 -2.12 15.68 -12.26
C SER A 105 -2.60 14.42 -12.99
N GLU A 106 -1.90 14.02 -14.05
CA GLU A 106 -2.17 12.78 -14.79
C GLU A 106 -1.95 11.57 -13.88
N ILE A 107 -0.78 11.48 -13.24
CA ILE A 107 -0.44 10.39 -12.29
C ILE A 107 -1.47 10.33 -11.15
N LYS A 108 -1.91 11.48 -10.63
CA LYS A 108 -2.92 11.52 -9.56
C LYS A 108 -4.30 11.04 -10.03
N LYS A 109 -4.69 11.38 -11.28
CA LYS A 109 -5.99 11.01 -11.85
C LYS A 109 -6.06 9.56 -12.29
N GLU A 110 -4.93 8.96 -12.70
CA GLU A 110 -4.94 7.56 -13.10
C GLU A 110 -5.44 6.69 -11.95
N LYS A 111 -6.60 6.11 -12.16
CA LYS A 111 -7.13 5.08 -11.26
C LYS A 111 -6.12 3.93 -11.26
N SER A 112 -5.65 3.59 -10.07
CA SER A 112 -4.74 2.48 -9.84
C SER A 112 -5.00 1.34 -10.84
N SER A 113 -4.07 1.15 -11.76
CA SER A 113 -4.13 0.07 -12.77
C SER A 113 -3.69 -1.26 -12.16
N PHE A 114 -4.17 -1.54 -10.95
CA PHE A 114 -4.00 -2.82 -10.27
C PHE A 114 -4.46 -4.00 -11.15
N TYR A 115 -5.27 -3.70 -12.14
CA TYR A 115 -5.87 -4.71 -13.04
C TYR A 115 -4.91 -5.34 -14.05
N ARG A 116 -3.82 -4.66 -14.46
CA ARG A 116 -2.88 -5.24 -15.44
C ARG A 116 -1.94 -6.29 -14.82
N GLY A 117 -1.63 -6.16 -13.54
CA GLY A 117 -0.81 -7.12 -12.80
C GLY A 117 -1.60 -8.32 -12.24
N SER A 118 -2.91 -8.29 -12.33
CA SER A 118 -3.80 -9.29 -11.75
C SER A 118 -3.68 -10.69 -12.36
N SER A 119 -3.04 -10.82 -13.52
CA SER A 119 -2.78 -12.13 -14.12
C SER A 119 -1.82 -13.00 -13.30
N TYR A 120 -0.95 -12.37 -12.51
CA TYR A 120 0.01 -13.09 -11.64
C TYR A 120 -0.56 -13.44 -10.27
N ILE A 121 -1.55 -12.69 -9.80
CA ILE A 121 -2.22 -12.93 -8.51
C ILE A 121 -3.29 -14.01 -8.63
N SER A 122 -3.71 -14.34 -9.84
CA SER A 122 -4.71 -15.40 -10.08
C SER A 122 -4.22 -16.81 -9.69
N GLY A 123 -2.94 -16.97 -9.40
CA GLY A 123 -2.39 -18.23 -8.89
C GLY A 123 -2.56 -18.42 -7.37
N HIS A 124 -2.86 -17.35 -6.64
CA HIS A 124 -3.04 -17.36 -5.18
C HIS A 124 -4.41 -16.82 -4.80
N CYS A 125 -5.45 -17.27 -5.51
CA CYS A 125 -6.82 -16.93 -5.15
C CYS A 125 -7.11 -17.32 -3.71
N SER A 126 -7.80 -16.45 -3.04
CA SER A 126 -8.24 -16.60 -1.66
C SER A 126 -8.90 -17.97 -1.40
N SER A 127 -8.82 -18.41 -0.20
CA SER A 127 -9.48 -19.63 0.28
C SER A 127 -10.98 -19.67 -0.07
N MET A 128 -11.61 -18.52 -0.26
CA MET A 128 -12.99 -18.40 -0.73
C MET A 128 -13.13 -18.91 -2.18
N ASP A 129 -12.15 -18.56 -3.05
CA ASP A 129 -12.09 -19.11 -4.41
C ASP A 129 -11.79 -20.61 -4.39
N PHE A 130 -11.00 -21.10 -3.42
CA PHE A 130 -10.71 -22.52 -3.26
C PHE A 130 -11.97 -23.30 -2.85
N ILE A 131 -12.81 -22.76 -1.98
CA ILE A 131 -14.11 -23.36 -1.60
C ILE A 131 -15.07 -23.33 -2.80
N LEU A 132 -15.20 -22.18 -3.43
CA LEU A 132 -16.03 -22.02 -4.62
C LEU A 132 -15.52 -22.88 -5.77
N TRP A 133 -14.19 -23.01 -5.93
CA TRP A 133 -13.54 -23.87 -6.92
C TRP A 133 -13.83 -25.35 -6.62
N ARG A 134 -13.68 -25.80 -5.35
CA ARG A 134 -13.94 -27.20 -4.94
C ARG A 134 -15.42 -27.54 -5.10
N TRP A 135 -16.31 -26.59 -4.78
CA TRP A 135 -17.75 -26.75 -4.94
C TRP A 135 -18.16 -26.75 -6.42
N HIS A 136 -17.60 -25.87 -7.21
CA HIS A 136 -17.85 -25.72 -8.65
C HIS A 136 -17.21 -26.85 -9.48
N TYR A 137 -16.00 -27.30 -9.10
CA TYR A 137 -15.29 -28.42 -9.74
C TYR A 137 -16.08 -29.72 -9.59
N ARG A 138 -16.77 -29.91 -8.48
CA ARG A 138 -17.63 -31.08 -8.27
C ARG A 138 -18.92 -31.03 -9.08
N ARG A 139 -19.37 -29.88 -9.56
CA ARG A 139 -20.68 -29.68 -10.17
C ARG A 139 -20.68 -29.44 -11.69
N ASN A 140 -19.63 -28.84 -12.27
CA ASN A 140 -19.63 -28.55 -13.72
C ASN A 140 -18.25 -28.28 -14.34
N HIS A 141 -18.04 -28.87 -15.48
CA HIS A 141 -16.82 -28.75 -16.31
C HIS A 141 -16.85 -27.53 -17.25
N SER A 142 -17.39 -26.41 -16.87
CA SER A 142 -17.52 -25.29 -17.80
C SER A 142 -16.63 -24.07 -17.49
N ASN A 143 -16.28 -23.40 -18.51
CA ASN A 143 -15.19 -22.46 -18.81
C ASN A 143 -15.26 -21.07 -18.14
N ASP A 144 -16.05 -20.86 -17.06
CA ASP A 144 -16.30 -19.52 -16.49
C ASP A 144 -15.46 -19.19 -15.23
N ARG A 145 -14.21 -19.61 -15.23
CA ARG A 145 -13.28 -19.38 -14.10
C ARG A 145 -12.82 -17.93 -13.95
N ARG A 146 -12.86 -17.13 -15.02
CA ARG A 146 -12.24 -15.78 -15.07
C ARG A 146 -13.11 -14.69 -14.44
N GLY A 147 -14.40 -14.85 -14.43
CA GLY A 147 -15.34 -13.85 -13.91
C GLY A 147 -15.40 -13.79 -12.39
N ILE A 148 -15.49 -14.94 -11.74
CA ILE A 148 -15.65 -15.06 -10.28
C ILE A 148 -14.38 -14.60 -9.55
N CYS A 149 -13.21 -15.04 -10.01
CA CYS A 149 -11.92 -14.62 -9.43
C CYS A 149 -11.69 -13.10 -9.52
N ARG A 150 -12.12 -12.48 -10.61
CA ARG A 150 -12.00 -11.01 -10.79
C ARG A 150 -12.88 -10.22 -9.82
N GLY A 151 -14.07 -10.69 -9.55
CA GLY A 151 -15.00 -10.06 -8.61
C GLY A 151 -14.47 -10.10 -7.17
N SER A 152 -14.04 -11.26 -6.73
CA SER A 152 -13.52 -11.47 -5.37
C SER A 152 -12.25 -10.68 -5.14
N CYS A 153 -11.30 -10.69 -6.08
CA CYS A 153 -10.07 -9.89 -5.99
C CYS A 153 -10.34 -8.38 -5.93
N LYS A 154 -11.34 -7.91 -6.66
CA LYS A 154 -11.71 -6.48 -6.65
C LYS A 154 -12.25 -6.06 -5.29
N ILE A 155 -13.13 -6.83 -4.73
CA ILE A 155 -13.70 -6.59 -3.39
C ILE A 155 -12.58 -6.58 -2.35
N TYR A 156 -11.67 -7.53 -2.40
CA TYR A 156 -10.53 -7.56 -1.49
C TYR A 156 -9.59 -6.35 -1.60
N UNK A 157 -9.44 -6.00 -2.68
CA UNK A 157 -8.63 -4.99 -2.86
C UNK A 157 -9.18 -3.74 -2.42
N ASP A 158 -10.24 -3.50 -2.70
CA ASP A 158 -10.87 -2.30 -2.17
C ASP A 158 -10.94 -2.33 -0.63
N LEU A 159 -11.21 -3.47 -0.08
CA LEU A 159 -11.31 -3.67 1.37
C LEU A 159 -9.95 -3.60 2.09
N SER A 160 -8.87 -4.07 1.48
CA SER A 160 -7.53 -4.02 2.09
C SER A 160 -7.00 -2.59 2.23
N THR A 161 -7.53 -1.65 1.47
CA THR A 161 -7.13 -0.24 1.45
C THR A 161 -7.82 0.58 2.55
N GLN A 162 -8.85 0.04 3.19
CA GLN A 162 -9.67 0.80 4.13
C GLN A 162 -9.17 0.75 5.60
N ARG A 163 -9.73 1.61 6.44
CA ARG A 163 -9.41 1.76 7.88
C ARG A 163 -9.39 0.41 8.61
N ASN A 164 -8.54 0.29 9.60
CA ASN A 164 -8.30 -0.93 10.37
C ASN A 164 -9.56 -1.57 10.98
N GLY A 165 -10.57 -0.78 11.30
CA GLY A 165 -11.86 -1.28 11.81
C GLY A 165 -12.62 -2.13 10.78
N ILE A 166 -12.53 -1.76 9.50
CA ILE A 166 -13.17 -2.52 8.42
C ILE A 166 -12.45 -3.86 8.22
N LYS A 167 -11.13 -3.89 8.33
CA LYS A 167 -10.34 -5.14 8.25
C LYS A 167 -10.75 -6.13 9.35
N LEU A 168 -10.98 -5.62 10.56
CA LEU A 168 -11.48 -6.42 11.68
C LEU A 168 -12.85 -7.03 11.36
N SER A 169 -13.78 -6.25 10.84
CA SER A 169 -15.12 -6.74 10.46
C SER A 169 -15.05 -7.79 9.37
N ILE A 170 -14.16 -7.62 8.39
CA ILE A 170 -13.96 -8.57 7.30
C ILE A 170 -13.45 -9.91 7.85
N ILE A 171 -12.46 -9.91 8.74
CA ILE A 171 -11.89 -11.17 9.25
C ILE A 171 -12.92 -11.92 10.10
N ILE A 172 -13.72 -11.20 10.90
CA ILE A 172 -14.84 -11.81 11.66
C ILE A 172 -15.83 -12.49 10.70
N PHE A 173 -16.24 -11.78 9.66
CA PHE A 173 -17.17 -12.32 8.65
C PHE A 173 -16.59 -13.54 7.92
N VAL A 174 -15.32 -13.46 7.51
CA VAL A 174 -14.63 -14.57 6.81
C VAL A 174 -14.48 -15.79 7.73
N ALA A 175 -14.11 -15.58 8.99
CA ALA A 175 -13.98 -16.67 9.97
C ALA A 175 -15.34 -17.32 10.26
N ALA A 176 -16.39 -16.51 10.39
CA ALA A 176 -17.77 -16.99 10.56
C ALA A 176 -18.22 -17.84 9.35
N PHE A 177 -17.99 -17.32 8.15
CA PHE A 177 -18.34 -18.01 6.90
C PHE A 177 -17.56 -19.34 6.76
N ALA A 178 -16.28 -19.34 7.07
CA ALA A 178 -15.44 -20.54 7.03
C ALA A 178 -15.96 -21.62 7.99
N TYR A 179 -16.33 -21.22 9.20
CA TYR A 179 -16.87 -22.12 10.22
C TYR A 179 -18.23 -22.72 9.78
N ILE A 180 -19.14 -21.87 9.30
CA ILE A 180 -20.46 -22.28 8.80
C ILE A 180 -20.30 -23.27 7.63
N SER A 181 -19.39 -22.98 6.70
CA SER A 181 -19.10 -23.86 5.55
C SER A 181 -18.61 -25.25 5.98
N ALA A 182 -17.80 -25.31 7.04
CA ALA A 182 -17.33 -26.57 7.61
C ALA A 182 -18.49 -27.36 8.26
N LYS A 183 -19.37 -26.67 8.99
CA LYS A 183 -20.52 -27.28 9.64
C LYS A 183 -21.51 -27.89 8.61
N PHE A 184 -21.61 -27.31 7.42
CA PHE A 184 -22.41 -27.88 6.30
C PHE A 184 -21.65 -28.94 5.50
N GLY A 185 -20.47 -29.37 5.93
CA GLY A 185 -19.67 -30.40 5.27
C GLY A 185 -19.08 -29.97 3.92
N LEU A 186 -19.03 -28.68 3.65
CA LEU A 186 -18.46 -28.14 2.41
C LEU A 186 -16.92 -28.14 2.44
N THR A 187 -16.33 -28.13 3.63
CA THR A 187 -14.88 -28.17 3.83
C THR A 187 -14.53 -29.03 5.05
N GLU A 188 -13.41 -29.73 4.96
CA GLU A 188 -12.89 -30.55 6.08
C GLU A 188 -12.04 -29.72 7.05
N ASP A 189 -11.46 -28.58 6.56
CA ASP A 189 -10.48 -27.78 7.28
C ASP A 189 -10.82 -26.28 7.23
N TYR A 190 -11.64 -25.80 8.15
CA TYR A 190 -11.92 -24.37 8.30
C TYR A 190 -10.66 -23.56 8.65
N GLY A 191 -9.71 -24.17 9.35
CA GLY A 191 -8.44 -23.55 9.73
C GLY A 191 -7.63 -23.08 8.51
N LYS A 192 -7.55 -23.90 7.47
CA LYS A 192 -6.85 -23.57 6.23
C LYS A 192 -7.45 -22.36 5.54
N ILE A 193 -8.77 -22.23 5.58
CA ILE A 193 -9.50 -21.09 4.99
C ILE A 193 -9.19 -19.81 5.75
N ILE A 194 -9.23 -19.85 7.08
CA ILE A 194 -8.95 -18.71 7.95
C ILE A 194 -7.51 -18.25 7.75
N ILE A 195 -6.55 -19.18 7.77
CA ILE A 195 -5.12 -18.88 7.56
C ILE A 195 -4.89 -18.23 6.19
N GLY A 196 -5.49 -18.77 5.13
CA GLY A 196 -5.36 -18.21 3.78
C GLY A 196 -5.85 -16.75 3.68
N ASN A 197 -6.97 -16.45 4.34
CA ASN A 197 -7.51 -15.08 4.35
C ASN A 197 -6.70 -14.14 5.24
N ILE A 198 -6.21 -14.60 6.40
CA ILE A 198 -5.31 -13.80 7.27
C ILE A 198 -4.03 -13.47 6.50
N MET A 199 -3.44 -14.45 5.80
CA MET A 199 -2.20 -14.24 5.02
C MET A 199 -2.36 -13.14 3.97
N LEU A 200 -3.53 -12.99 3.37
CA LEU A 200 -3.82 -11.93 2.39
C LEU A 200 -3.97 -10.56 3.06
N LEU A 201 -4.49 -10.50 4.28
CA LEU A 201 -4.76 -9.26 5.02
C LEU A 201 -3.55 -8.75 5.80
N VAL A 202 -2.60 -9.62 6.14
CA VAL A 202 -1.37 -9.22 6.84
C VAL A 202 -0.51 -8.34 5.93
N PRO A 203 -0.08 -7.16 6.40
CA PRO A 203 0.69 -6.22 5.59
C PRO A 203 2.17 -6.63 5.46
N GLY A 204 2.44 -7.77 4.83
CA GLY A 204 3.79 -8.32 4.68
C GLY A 204 4.77 -7.37 3.98
N VAL A 205 4.33 -6.73 2.90
CA VAL A 205 5.16 -5.76 2.16
C VAL A 205 5.50 -4.55 3.05
N ALA A 206 4.53 -4.05 3.82
CA ALA A 206 4.76 -2.92 4.73
C ALA A 206 5.77 -3.31 5.84
N PHE A 207 5.66 -4.53 6.37
CA PHE A 207 6.59 -5.06 7.38
C PHE A 207 8.02 -5.18 6.83
N VAL A 208 8.19 -5.75 5.62
CA VAL A 208 9.51 -5.88 4.97
C VAL A 208 10.13 -4.50 4.69
N ASN A 209 9.32 -3.55 4.20
CA ASN A 209 9.78 -2.17 3.97
C ASN A 209 10.18 -1.49 5.28
N ALA A 210 9.47 -1.75 6.37
CA ALA A 210 9.80 -1.23 7.70
C ALA A 210 11.18 -1.74 8.17
N LEU A 211 11.44 -3.04 8.02
CA LEU A 211 12.77 -3.62 8.33
C LEU A 211 13.86 -3.01 7.46
N ARG A 212 13.58 -2.80 6.17
CA ARG A 212 14.51 -2.18 5.24
C ARG A 212 14.83 -0.72 5.64
N ASP A 213 13.82 0.05 6.06
CA ASP A 213 14.01 1.43 6.55
C ASP A 213 14.91 1.41 7.81
N MET A 214 14.68 0.47 8.75
CA MET A 214 15.51 0.31 9.95
C MET A 214 16.97 -0.01 9.62
N ILE A 215 17.21 -0.95 8.71
CA ILE A 215 18.55 -1.34 8.26
C ILE A 215 19.23 -0.17 7.53
N GLY A 216 18.45 0.64 6.82
CA GLY A 216 18.92 1.85 6.13
C GLY A 216 19.25 3.04 7.04
N GLY A 217 19.02 2.92 8.35
CA GLY A 217 19.28 3.96 9.35
C GLY A 217 18.04 4.74 9.78
N ASP A 218 16.91 4.57 9.12
CA ASP A 218 15.64 5.26 9.43
C ASP A 218 14.86 4.53 10.53
N MET A 219 15.48 4.39 11.70
CA MET A 219 14.94 3.62 12.84
C MET A 219 13.54 4.07 13.25
N MET A 220 13.30 5.39 13.33
CA MET A 220 12.01 5.94 13.77
C MET A 220 10.87 5.52 12.83
N SER A 221 11.08 5.68 11.53
CA SER A 221 10.08 5.31 10.52
C SER A 221 9.85 3.79 10.48
N GLY A 222 10.93 3.03 10.58
CA GLY A 222 10.88 1.57 10.62
C GLY A 222 10.11 1.06 11.83
N ILE A 223 10.43 1.53 13.02
CA ILE A 223 9.74 1.13 14.26
C ILE A 223 8.24 1.44 14.19
N LEU A 224 7.87 2.65 13.77
CA LEU A 224 6.47 3.05 13.64
C LEU A 224 5.69 2.10 12.72
N ARG A 225 6.25 1.74 11.56
CA ARG A 225 5.64 0.80 10.60
C ARG A 225 5.57 -0.64 11.15
N VAL A 226 6.60 -1.09 11.86
CA VAL A 226 6.60 -2.42 12.52
C VAL A 226 5.48 -2.48 13.56
N CYS A 227 5.40 -1.48 14.43
CA CYS A 227 4.35 -1.40 15.46
C CYS A 227 2.94 -1.42 14.84
N GLU A 228 2.73 -0.64 13.77
CA GLU A 228 1.47 -0.62 13.04
C GLU A 228 1.12 -2.00 12.44
N SER A 229 2.11 -2.68 11.88
CA SER A 229 1.94 -4.01 11.28
C SER A 229 1.62 -5.08 12.34
N ILE A 230 2.30 -5.03 13.48
CA ILE A 230 2.06 -5.93 14.62
C ILE A 230 0.65 -5.68 15.18
N LEU A 231 0.29 -4.42 15.40
CA LEU A 231 -1.03 -4.05 15.90
C LEU A 231 -2.14 -4.60 14.99
N LEU A 232 -1.97 -4.48 13.68
CA LEU A 232 -2.92 -5.03 12.70
C LEU A 232 -3.00 -6.55 12.80
N ALA A 233 -1.87 -7.24 12.94
CA ALA A 233 -1.83 -8.70 13.08
C ALA A 233 -2.56 -9.16 14.35
N VAL A 234 -2.39 -8.43 15.46
CA VAL A 234 -3.09 -8.71 16.73
C VAL A 234 -4.61 -8.53 16.53
N PHE A 235 -5.05 -7.46 15.85
CA PHE A 235 -6.47 -7.26 15.57
C PHE A 235 -7.06 -8.37 14.68
N LEU A 236 -6.31 -8.84 13.69
CA LEU A 236 -6.75 -9.94 12.82
C LEU A 236 -6.89 -11.25 13.61
N ALA A 237 -5.90 -11.54 14.47
CA ALA A 237 -5.91 -12.73 15.33
C ALA A 237 -7.09 -12.68 16.34
N ALA A 238 -7.28 -11.54 17.00
CA ALA A 238 -8.38 -11.35 17.95
C ALA A 238 -9.74 -11.49 17.26
N GLY A 239 -9.90 -10.91 16.06
CA GLY A 239 -11.13 -11.01 15.27
C GLY A 239 -11.48 -12.45 14.89
N SER A 240 -10.49 -13.20 14.41
CA SER A 240 -10.71 -14.62 14.06
C SER A 240 -10.99 -15.47 15.30
N PHE A 241 -10.31 -15.22 16.41
CA PHE A 241 -10.54 -15.91 17.69
C PHE A 241 -11.98 -15.63 18.20
N MET A 242 -12.41 -14.38 18.21
CA MET A 242 -13.78 -14.03 18.61
C MET A 242 -14.84 -14.73 17.73
N ALA A 243 -14.63 -14.73 16.42
CA ALA A 243 -15.57 -15.38 15.51
C ALA A 243 -15.70 -16.88 15.81
N LEU A 244 -14.57 -17.55 16.07
CA LEU A 244 -14.56 -18.98 16.41
C LEU A 244 -15.20 -19.23 17.77
N MET A 245 -14.94 -18.38 18.76
CA MET A 245 -15.50 -18.50 20.11
C MET A 245 -17.04 -18.38 20.09
N PHE A 246 -17.58 -17.41 19.34
CA PHE A 246 -19.02 -17.19 19.27
C PHE A 246 -19.76 -18.25 18.44
N LEU A 247 -19.14 -18.74 17.38
CA LEU A 247 -19.77 -19.71 16.45
C LEU A 247 -19.44 -21.16 16.81
N GLY A 248 -18.22 -21.39 17.27
CA GLY A 248 -17.75 -22.70 17.71
C GLY A 248 -18.38 -23.15 19.02
N GLY A 249 -19.01 -22.20 19.70
CA GLY A 249 -19.85 -22.34 20.89
C GLY A 249 -19.48 -23.50 21.79
N VAL A 250 -18.47 -23.32 22.55
CA VAL A 250 -18.20 -24.26 23.62
C VAL A 250 -17.72 -25.65 23.15
N LEU A 251 -16.46 -25.80 23.10
CA LEU A 251 -15.88 -27.09 23.46
C LEU A 251 -16.25 -27.42 24.89
#